data_28a550a0e372baa65e056b929fbee888
#
_entry.id   28a550a0e372baa65e056b929fbee888
#
_cell.length_a   1.000
_cell.length_b   1.000
_cell.length_c   1.000
_cell.angle_alpha   90.00
_cell.angle_beta   90.00
_cell.angle_gamma   90.00
#
_symmetry.space_group_name_H-M   'P 1'
#
loop_
_entity.id
_entity.type
_entity.pdbx_description
1 polymer ?
#
loop_
_entity_poly.entity_id
_entity_poly.type
_entity_poly.pdbx_seq_one_letter_code
_entity_poly.pdbx_strand_id
1 'polypeptide(L)'
;ISSDKLVNRTSANVTNMLAGQMPGVTIIQNTGQPGADAGVLRVRGLGTMGDASAMVVVDGVESTMSSVDPNDIENISILKDAAASAIYGVRAANGVILITTKKGTKGRTIVSYDGYVGWQSASRMPKFLDSYNYAVLMNEAYTNDGLKGPYDETALQKFKDGSDPDFYPNSDWLGTLLSENGLFNNHHLSIKGGGDKVTYSLAFNYHDKDGLIVNTNYNKFNVRANIDAQINSRLKLTTNMAVYRSNMTAPAAGISNLMHYAFRETPVTPIQLS
;
A
#
# COMPACT_ATOMS: atom_id res chain seq x y z
N ILE A 1 3.37 9.41 18.95
CA ILE A 1 4.26 8.24 18.67
C ILE A 1 5.55 8.78 18.15
N SER A 2 6.67 8.35 18.74
CA SER A 2 8.02 8.71 18.28
C SER A 2 8.46 7.88 17.07
N SER A 3 9.41 8.40 16.30
CA SER A 3 9.98 7.78 15.11
C SER A 3 10.48 6.36 15.34
N ASP A 4 11.09 6.06 16.49
CA ASP A 4 11.68 4.75 16.80
C ASP A 4 10.69 3.59 16.74
N LYS A 5 9.41 3.86 17.02
CA LYS A 5 8.34 2.86 16.91
C LYS A 5 7.83 2.65 15.48
N LEU A 6 8.10 3.61 14.59
CA LEU A 6 7.67 3.54 13.19
C LEU A 6 8.72 2.86 12.31
N VAL A 7 10.00 3.20 12.49
CA VAL A 7 11.11 2.73 11.64
C VAL A 7 11.30 1.20 11.69
N ASN A 8 10.91 0.54 12.78
CA ASN A 8 10.99 -0.91 12.91
C ASN A 8 9.91 -1.70 12.12
N ARG A 9 9.07 -1.00 11.35
CA ARG A 9 8.04 -1.63 10.50
C ARG A 9 8.33 -1.35 9.04
N THR A 10 8.61 -2.40 8.28
CA THR A 10 8.81 -2.33 6.82
C THR A 10 7.47 -2.09 6.12
N SER A 11 7.04 -0.85 6.02
CA SER A 11 5.90 -0.44 5.19
C SER A 11 6.21 0.90 4.54
N ALA A 12 5.94 1.01 3.26
CA ALA A 12 6.03 2.28 2.54
C ALA A 12 4.96 3.29 3.00
N ASN A 13 3.96 2.83 3.70
CA ASN A 13 2.79 3.61 4.02
C ASN A 13 2.72 3.90 5.52
N VAL A 14 2.88 5.17 5.89
CA VAL A 14 2.81 5.63 7.29
C VAL A 14 1.49 5.22 7.94
N THR A 15 0.37 5.25 7.19
CA THR A 15 -0.94 4.87 7.70
C THR A 15 -0.93 3.43 8.24
N ASN A 16 -0.38 2.50 7.47
CA ASN A 16 -0.35 1.08 7.86
C ASN A 16 0.59 0.83 9.06
N MET A 17 1.66 1.63 9.20
CA MET A 17 2.55 1.56 10.35
C MET A 17 1.88 1.95 11.66
N LEU A 18 0.86 2.81 11.61
CA LEU A 18 0.10 3.27 12.78
C LEU A 18 -0.94 2.26 13.26
N ALA A 19 -1.22 1.20 12.48
CA ALA A 19 -2.21 0.19 12.86
C ALA A 19 -1.86 -0.47 14.20
N GLY A 20 -2.79 -0.41 15.15
CA GLY A 20 -2.63 -0.96 16.50
C GLY A 20 -1.68 -0.19 17.42
N GLN A 21 -1.14 0.97 16.99
CA GLN A 21 -0.18 1.74 17.79
C GLN A 21 -0.84 2.89 18.56
N MET A 22 -2.05 3.29 18.20
CA MET A 22 -2.70 4.46 18.78
C MET A 22 -4.09 4.12 19.32
N PRO A 23 -4.37 4.36 20.61
CA PRO A 23 -5.70 4.13 21.19
C PRO A 23 -6.76 4.99 20.50
N GLY A 24 -7.90 4.38 20.13
CA GLY A 24 -9.03 5.06 19.49
C GLY A 24 -8.80 5.44 18.02
N VAL A 25 -7.83 4.81 17.38
CA VAL A 25 -7.61 4.89 15.94
C VAL A 25 -7.84 3.52 15.32
N THR A 26 -8.69 3.49 14.32
CA THR A 26 -8.95 2.30 13.52
C THR A 26 -8.37 2.53 12.11
N ILE A 27 -7.64 1.55 11.62
CA ILE A 27 -7.09 1.57 10.26
C ILE A 27 -7.63 0.35 9.54
N ILE A 28 -8.31 0.57 8.44
CA ILE A 28 -8.89 -0.46 7.59
C ILE A 28 -8.19 -0.41 6.25
N GLN A 29 -7.46 -1.46 5.93
CA GLN A 29 -6.84 -1.63 4.62
C GLN A 29 -7.77 -2.48 3.74
N ASN A 30 -8.26 -1.90 2.66
CA ASN A 30 -9.22 -2.55 1.76
C ASN A 30 -8.54 -3.29 0.60
N THR A 31 -7.30 -2.96 0.29
CA THR A 31 -6.55 -3.54 -0.82
C THR A 31 -5.06 -3.63 -0.48
N GLY A 32 -4.38 -4.61 -1.06
CA GLY A 32 -2.92 -4.74 -1.02
C GLY A 32 -2.24 -4.19 -2.28
N GLN A 33 -2.98 -3.54 -3.18
CA GLN A 33 -2.43 -2.97 -4.41
C GLN A 33 -1.36 -1.93 -4.10
N PRO A 34 -0.14 -2.06 -4.65
CA PRO A 34 0.88 -1.05 -4.49
C PRO A 34 0.40 0.34 -4.88
N GLY A 35 0.62 1.32 -4.00
CA GLY A 35 0.19 2.71 -4.19
C GLY A 35 -1.27 3.01 -3.82
N ALA A 36 -2.13 2.01 -3.71
CA ALA A 36 -3.50 2.10 -3.20
C ALA A 36 -3.70 1.33 -1.89
N ASP A 37 -2.64 0.78 -1.32
CA ASP A 37 -2.61 -0.03 -0.10
C ASP A 37 -2.63 0.79 1.20
N ALA A 38 -2.80 2.12 1.11
CA ALA A 38 -2.99 2.97 2.27
C ALA A 38 -4.29 2.61 3.00
N GLY A 39 -4.20 2.24 4.26
CA GLY A 39 -5.38 2.04 5.09
C GLY A 39 -6.15 3.35 5.29
N VAL A 40 -7.47 3.26 5.31
CA VAL A 40 -8.33 4.39 5.72
C VAL A 40 -8.20 4.55 7.23
N LEU A 41 -7.70 5.70 7.67
CA LEU A 41 -7.51 6.00 9.07
C LEU A 41 -8.75 6.72 9.61
N ARG A 42 -9.34 6.18 10.68
CA ARG A 42 -10.51 6.74 11.37
C ARG A 42 -10.20 6.98 12.84
N VAL A 43 -10.62 8.13 13.33
CA VAL A 43 -10.51 8.49 14.75
C VAL A 43 -11.92 8.42 15.37
N ARG A 44 -12.09 7.64 16.45
CA ARG A 44 -13.39 7.43 17.13
C ARG A 44 -14.48 6.70 16.33
N GLY A 45 -14.13 5.94 15.29
CA GLY A 45 -15.09 5.15 14.50
C GLY A 45 -15.86 5.93 13.45
N LEU A 46 -17.05 5.46 13.09
CA LEU A 46 -17.92 6.08 12.10
C LEU A 46 -18.83 7.09 12.78
N GLY A 47 -18.50 8.37 12.71
CA GLY A 47 -19.33 9.47 13.23
C GLY A 47 -20.22 10.13 12.17
N THR A 48 -20.07 9.76 10.90
CA THR A 48 -20.81 10.34 9.77
C THR A 48 -21.01 9.30 8.67
N MET A 49 -22.05 9.46 7.86
CA MET A 49 -22.29 8.68 6.65
C MET A 49 -21.48 9.17 5.44
N GLY A 50 -20.83 10.34 5.56
CA GLY A 50 -19.94 10.90 4.55
C GLY A 50 -18.47 10.49 4.76
N ASP A 51 -17.54 11.36 4.34
CA ASP A 51 -16.12 11.16 4.56
C ASP A 51 -15.78 11.29 6.06
N ALA A 52 -15.41 10.17 6.67
CA ALA A 52 -15.00 10.06 8.06
C ALA A 52 -13.47 10.09 8.24
N SER A 53 -12.72 10.45 7.20
CA SER A 53 -11.26 10.50 7.25
C SER A 53 -10.77 11.62 8.17
N ALA A 54 -9.75 11.34 8.95
CA ALA A 54 -9.10 12.36 9.76
C ALA A 54 -8.28 13.32 8.88
N MET A 55 -8.26 14.59 9.23
CA MET A 55 -7.41 15.60 8.58
C MET A 55 -5.95 15.35 8.90
N VAL A 56 -5.08 15.38 7.90
CA VAL A 56 -3.63 15.23 8.09
C VAL A 56 -2.95 16.58 7.96
N VAL A 57 -2.13 16.93 8.93
CA VAL A 57 -1.35 18.17 8.96
C VAL A 57 0.13 17.83 9.14
N VAL A 58 0.96 18.24 8.20
CA VAL A 58 2.40 18.02 8.22
C VAL A 58 3.10 19.36 8.40
N ASP A 59 3.86 19.52 9.49
CA ASP A 59 4.56 20.75 9.87
C ASP A 59 3.68 22.01 9.80
N GLY A 60 2.40 21.87 10.16
CA GLY A 60 1.42 22.96 10.18
C GLY A 60 0.64 23.15 8.87
N VAL A 61 0.92 22.40 7.82
CA VAL A 61 0.25 22.48 6.51
C VAL A 61 -0.61 21.25 6.28
N GLU A 62 -1.86 21.43 5.83
CA GLU A 62 -2.72 20.33 5.42
C GLU A 62 -2.10 19.55 4.26
N SER A 63 -2.05 18.23 4.38
CA SER A 63 -1.37 17.36 3.46
C SER A 63 -1.97 15.94 3.48
N THR A 64 -1.30 14.98 2.87
CA THR A 64 -1.67 13.57 2.89
C THR A 64 -0.61 12.73 3.61
N MET A 65 -0.99 11.58 4.16
CA MET A 65 -0.04 10.64 4.78
C MET A 65 1.02 10.16 3.80
N SER A 66 0.67 10.06 2.51
CA SER A 66 1.58 9.65 1.45
C SER A 66 2.63 10.69 1.09
N SER A 67 2.47 11.96 1.50
CA SER A 67 3.45 13.03 1.22
C SER A 67 4.72 12.94 2.08
N VAL A 68 4.72 12.11 3.11
CA VAL A 68 5.82 11.99 4.08
C VAL A 68 6.42 10.59 4.03
N ASP A 69 7.74 10.51 4.11
CA ASP A 69 8.43 9.25 4.34
C ASP A 69 8.48 8.95 5.85
N PRO A 70 8.27 7.69 6.26
CA PRO A 70 8.36 7.31 7.68
C PRO A 70 9.67 7.73 8.35
N ASN A 71 10.79 7.67 7.62
CA ASN A 71 12.11 8.03 8.14
C ASN A 71 12.28 9.54 8.39
N ASP A 72 11.45 10.39 7.76
CA ASP A 72 11.43 11.83 7.97
C ASP A 72 10.62 12.26 9.20
N ILE A 73 9.82 11.36 9.77
CA ILE A 73 8.94 11.67 10.88
C ILE A 73 9.71 11.73 12.18
N GLU A 74 9.53 12.78 12.95
CA GLU A 74 9.98 12.91 14.32
C GLU A 74 8.92 12.44 15.31
N ASN A 75 7.67 12.91 15.10
CA ASN A 75 6.54 12.59 15.98
C ASN A 75 5.21 12.63 15.23
N ILE A 76 4.27 11.75 15.64
CA ILE A 76 2.88 11.80 15.22
C ILE A 76 2.00 11.95 16.46
N SER A 77 1.14 12.96 16.44
CA SER A 77 0.13 13.23 17.46
C SER A 77 -1.26 13.23 16.84
N ILE A 78 -2.27 12.80 17.62
CA ILE A 78 -3.65 12.83 17.17
C ILE A 78 -4.45 13.70 18.10
N LEU A 79 -5.09 14.71 17.55
CA LEU A 79 -6.06 15.54 18.24
C LEU A 79 -7.45 14.94 18.02
N LYS A 80 -8.07 14.52 19.12
CA LYS A 80 -9.37 13.83 19.10
C LYS A 80 -10.52 14.73 19.58
N ASP A 81 -10.22 15.88 20.16
CA ASP A 81 -11.17 16.69 20.93
C ASP A 81 -11.62 17.94 20.17
N ALA A 82 -12.63 18.62 20.73
CA ALA A 82 -13.13 19.89 20.23
C ALA A 82 -12.03 20.97 20.09
N ALA A 83 -10.92 20.84 20.81
CA ALA A 83 -9.74 21.69 20.65
C ALA A 83 -9.14 21.63 19.24
N ALA A 84 -9.24 20.50 18.56
CA ALA A 84 -8.81 20.36 17.17
C ALA A 84 -9.68 21.21 16.22
N SER A 85 -11.00 21.20 16.44
CA SER A 85 -11.95 21.97 15.64
C SER A 85 -11.78 23.48 15.83
N ALA A 86 -11.31 23.91 16.99
CA ALA A 86 -11.04 25.33 17.26
C ALA A 86 -9.88 25.91 16.44
N ILE A 87 -8.88 25.06 16.15
CA ILE A 87 -7.66 25.48 15.41
C ILE A 87 -7.81 25.22 13.91
N TYR A 88 -8.38 24.08 13.52
CA TYR A 88 -8.41 23.57 12.14
C TYR A 88 -9.79 23.66 11.47
N GLY A 89 -10.79 24.17 12.18
CA GLY A 89 -12.14 24.38 11.66
C GLY A 89 -12.96 23.09 11.53
N VAL A 90 -14.08 23.18 10.80
CA VAL A 90 -15.08 22.10 10.66
C VAL A 90 -14.49 20.81 10.07
N ARG A 91 -13.48 20.89 9.19
CA ARG A 91 -12.80 19.72 8.60
C ARG A 91 -12.07 18.87 9.62
N ALA A 92 -11.76 19.41 10.78
CA ALA A 92 -11.16 18.70 11.90
C ALA A 92 -12.14 17.91 12.77
N ALA A 93 -13.45 17.93 12.46
CA ALA A 93 -14.48 17.24 13.23
C ALA A 93 -14.24 15.73 13.37
N ASN A 94 -13.62 15.11 12.35
CA ASN A 94 -13.24 13.70 12.34
C ASN A 94 -11.88 13.41 12.99
N GLY A 95 -11.27 14.41 13.67
CA GLY A 95 -9.95 14.37 14.27
C GLY A 95 -8.86 14.89 13.35
N VAL A 96 -7.71 15.23 13.93
CA VAL A 96 -6.54 15.73 13.21
C VAL A 96 -5.32 14.91 13.56
N ILE A 97 -4.58 14.51 12.55
CA ILE A 97 -3.29 13.84 12.67
C ILE A 97 -2.22 14.88 12.42
N LEU A 98 -1.44 15.18 13.45
CA LEU A 98 -0.31 16.10 13.37
C LEU A 98 0.98 15.30 13.16
N ILE A 99 1.64 15.55 12.07
CA ILE A 99 2.96 14.99 11.77
C ILE A 99 3.99 16.10 11.88
N THR A 100 4.95 15.91 12.76
CA THR A 100 6.13 16.76 12.87
C THR A 100 7.29 16.04 12.21
N THR A 101 7.97 16.70 11.28
CA THR A 101 9.12 16.12 10.61
C THR A 101 10.43 16.49 11.29
N LYS A 102 11.46 15.67 11.08
CA LYS A 102 12.79 15.85 11.64
C LYS A 102 13.40 17.18 11.17
N LYS A 103 13.90 17.96 12.11
CA LYS A 103 14.56 19.26 11.87
C LYS A 103 16.06 19.15 11.96
N GLY A 104 16.73 20.17 11.46
CA GLY A 104 18.18 20.34 11.64
C GLY A 104 18.53 20.61 13.10
N THR A 105 19.69 20.13 13.50
CA THR A 105 20.25 20.34 14.84
C THR A 105 21.56 21.09 14.75
N LYS A 106 21.87 21.87 15.78
CA LYS A 106 23.20 22.53 15.89
C LYS A 106 24.28 21.45 16.02
N GLY A 107 25.37 21.66 15.34
CA GLY A 107 26.55 20.80 15.40
C GLY A 107 27.06 20.42 14.00
N ARG A 108 27.94 19.42 13.98
CA ARG A 108 28.52 18.92 12.72
C ARG A 108 27.44 18.35 11.82
N THR A 109 27.65 18.44 10.52
CA THR A 109 26.81 17.77 9.54
C THR A 109 26.87 16.26 9.71
N ILE A 110 25.69 15.63 9.79
CA ILE A 110 25.51 14.20 9.87
C ILE A 110 24.81 13.76 8.59
N VAL A 111 25.40 12.81 7.90
CA VAL A 111 24.80 12.13 6.74
C VAL A 111 24.40 10.73 7.19
N SER A 112 23.15 10.37 6.95
CA SER A 112 22.61 9.04 7.27
C SER A 112 21.95 8.45 6.04
N TYR A 113 22.21 7.18 5.81
CA TYR A 113 21.56 6.40 4.77
C TYR A 113 20.90 5.18 5.39
N ASP A 114 19.62 4.97 5.06
CA ASP A 114 18.84 3.81 5.44
C ASP A 114 18.27 3.17 4.17
N GLY A 115 18.49 1.88 3.98
CA GLY A 115 17.99 1.18 2.81
C GLY A 115 17.64 -0.26 3.13
N TYR A 116 16.62 -0.76 2.45
CA TYR A 116 16.25 -2.16 2.52
C TYR A 116 15.71 -2.66 1.17
N VAL A 117 15.89 -3.95 0.94
CA VAL A 117 15.33 -4.70 -0.19
C VAL A 117 14.65 -5.92 0.40
N GLY A 118 13.50 -6.27 -0.13
CA GLY A 118 12.74 -7.43 0.33
C GLY A 118 11.84 -7.99 -0.77
N TRP A 119 11.32 -9.17 -0.52
CA TRP A 119 10.35 -9.85 -1.37
C TRP A 119 9.08 -10.10 -0.59
N GLN A 120 7.96 -9.93 -1.24
CA GLN A 120 6.65 -10.30 -0.73
C GLN A 120 6.09 -11.46 -1.55
N SER A 121 5.40 -12.37 -0.89
CA SER A 121 4.71 -13.47 -1.54
C SER A 121 3.35 -13.68 -0.87
N ALA A 122 2.43 -14.36 -1.57
CA ALA A 122 1.14 -14.69 -0.99
C ALA A 122 1.34 -15.73 0.12
N SER A 123 0.89 -15.42 1.33
CA SER A 123 1.03 -16.31 2.49
C SER A 123 0.16 -17.56 2.38
N ARG A 124 -0.95 -17.48 1.67
CA ARG A 124 -1.88 -18.58 1.43
C ARG A 124 -2.66 -18.36 0.14
N MET A 125 -2.66 -19.38 -0.71
CA MET A 125 -3.39 -19.40 -1.96
C MET A 125 -4.45 -20.50 -1.90
N PRO A 126 -5.68 -20.29 -2.38
CA PRO A 126 -6.64 -21.36 -2.59
C PRO A 126 -6.11 -22.29 -3.67
N LYS A 127 -6.37 -23.58 -3.51
CA LYS A 127 -6.11 -24.58 -4.54
C LYS A 127 -7.40 -24.85 -5.28
N PHE A 128 -7.41 -24.62 -6.57
CA PHE A 128 -8.50 -24.98 -7.45
C PHE A 128 -8.30 -26.38 -8.02
N LEU A 129 -9.38 -26.95 -8.52
CA LEU A 129 -9.33 -28.21 -9.26
C LEU A 129 -8.69 -27.99 -10.62
N ASP A 130 -7.98 -28.98 -11.09
CA ASP A 130 -7.60 -29.08 -12.51
C ASP A 130 -8.81 -29.40 -13.38
N SER A 131 -8.68 -29.30 -14.70
CA SER A 131 -9.77 -29.51 -15.65
C SER A 131 -10.33 -30.91 -15.62
N TYR A 132 -9.50 -31.95 -15.44
CA TYR A 132 -9.95 -33.33 -15.35
C TYR A 132 -10.84 -33.54 -14.12
N ASN A 133 -10.37 -33.19 -12.93
CA ASN A 133 -11.12 -33.34 -11.70
C ASN A 133 -12.38 -32.47 -11.70
N TYR A 134 -12.33 -31.27 -12.26
CA TYR A 134 -13.50 -30.42 -12.47
C TYR A 134 -14.53 -31.10 -13.36
N ALA A 135 -14.14 -31.66 -14.52
CA ALA A 135 -15.03 -32.32 -15.46
C ALA A 135 -15.69 -33.60 -14.85
N VAL A 136 -14.92 -34.38 -14.08
CA VAL A 136 -15.43 -35.56 -13.36
C VAL A 136 -16.52 -35.15 -12.35
N LEU A 137 -16.24 -34.13 -11.50
CA LEU A 137 -17.22 -33.67 -10.51
C LEU A 137 -18.46 -33.04 -11.15
N MET A 138 -18.30 -32.34 -12.28
CA MET A 138 -19.43 -31.81 -13.05
C MET A 138 -20.31 -32.93 -13.57
N ASN A 139 -19.73 -34.01 -14.14
CA ASN A 139 -20.47 -35.16 -14.57
C ASN A 139 -21.23 -35.85 -13.42
N GLU A 140 -20.60 -35.96 -12.25
CA GLU A 140 -21.24 -36.50 -11.03
C GLU A 140 -22.43 -35.62 -10.59
N ALA A 141 -22.27 -34.31 -10.56
CA ALA A 141 -23.34 -33.38 -10.22
C ALA A 141 -24.55 -33.50 -11.15
N TYR A 142 -24.31 -33.54 -12.46
CA TYR A 142 -25.38 -33.75 -13.45
C TYR A 142 -26.07 -35.10 -13.28
N THR A 143 -25.30 -36.16 -13.02
CA THR A 143 -25.86 -37.49 -12.80
C THR A 143 -26.74 -37.55 -11.56
N ASN A 144 -26.35 -36.87 -10.48
CA ASN A 144 -27.13 -36.74 -9.24
C ASN A 144 -28.46 -36.00 -9.47
N ASP A 145 -28.49 -35.07 -10.44
CA ASP A 145 -29.70 -34.37 -10.87
C ASP A 145 -30.53 -35.18 -11.91
N GLY A 146 -30.13 -36.44 -12.22
CA GLY A 146 -30.79 -37.29 -13.22
C GLY A 146 -30.52 -36.86 -14.66
N LEU A 147 -29.50 -36.04 -14.90
CA LEU A 147 -29.10 -35.58 -16.22
C LEU A 147 -27.84 -36.29 -16.72
N LYS A 148 -27.63 -36.27 -18.04
CA LYS A 148 -26.37 -36.76 -18.63
C LYS A 148 -25.27 -35.74 -18.37
N GLY A 149 -24.10 -36.22 -17.93
CA GLY A 149 -22.92 -35.38 -17.74
C GLY A 149 -22.49 -34.67 -19.04
N PRO A 150 -21.98 -33.45 -18.96
CA PRO A 150 -21.59 -32.66 -20.13
C PRO A 150 -20.30 -33.14 -20.81
N TYR A 151 -19.48 -33.94 -20.15
CA TYR A 151 -18.18 -34.41 -20.65
C TYR A 151 -18.23 -35.92 -20.89
N ASP A 152 -17.96 -36.35 -22.13
CA ASP A 152 -17.84 -37.77 -22.47
C ASP A 152 -16.43 -38.32 -22.11
N GLU A 153 -16.25 -39.63 -22.28
CA GLU A 153 -14.97 -40.28 -21.95
C GLU A 153 -13.79 -39.74 -22.80
N THR A 154 -14.05 -39.33 -24.04
CA THR A 154 -13.04 -38.75 -24.90
C THR A 154 -12.59 -37.40 -24.36
N ALA A 155 -13.52 -36.56 -23.94
CA ALA A 155 -13.24 -35.27 -23.31
C ALA A 155 -12.46 -35.44 -22.00
N LEU A 156 -12.91 -36.38 -21.14
CA LEU A 156 -12.21 -36.68 -19.88
C LEU A 156 -10.77 -37.15 -20.12
N GLN A 157 -10.57 -38.03 -21.14
CA GLN A 157 -9.20 -38.46 -21.46
C GLN A 157 -8.33 -37.32 -21.95
N LYS A 158 -8.84 -36.43 -22.82
CA LYS A 158 -8.09 -35.28 -23.32
C LYS A 158 -7.75 -34.26 -22.22
N PHE A 159 -8.64 -34.01 -21.26
CA PHE A 159 -8.32 -33.20 -20.08
C PHE A 159 -7.24 -33.87 -19.23
N LYS A 160 -7.24 -35.19 -19.12
CA LYS A 160 -6.27 -35.93 -18.31
C LYS A 160 -4.88 -35.96 -18.92
N ASP A 161 -4.76 -36.16 -20.22
CA ASP A 161 -3.48 -36.28 -20.92
C ASP A 161 -2.95 -34.98 -21.54
N GLY A 162 -3.81 -33.92 -21.59
CA GLY A 162 -3.44 -32.62 -22.14
C GLY A 162 -3.16 -32.64 -23.65
N SER A 163 -3.71 -33.59 -24.40
CA SER A 163 -3.40 -33.81 -25.82
C SER A 163 -3.97 -32.74 -26.76
N ASP A 164 -4.94 -31.96 -26.31
CA ASP A 164 -5.61 -30.93 -27.11
C ASP A 164 -5.93 -29.69 -26.25
N PRO A 165 -4.89 -28.89 -25.93
CA PRO A 165 -5.00 -27.83 -24.94
C PRO A 165 -5.87 -26.64 -25.38
N ASP A 166 -6.10 -26.46 -26.68
CA ASP A 166 -6.97 -25.40 -27.19
C ASP A 166 -8.46 -25.68 -26.94
N PHE A 167 -8.87 -26.94 -27.13
CA PHE A 167 -10.28 -27.34 -26.91
C PHE A 167 -10.51 -27.97 -25.55
N TYR A 168 -9.48 -28.55 -24.94
CA TYR A 168 -9.54 -29.18 -23.60
C TYR A 168 -8.44 -28.62 -22.69
N PRO A 169 -8.50 -27.32 -22.38
CA PRO A 169 -7.47 -26.65 -21.61
C PRO A 169 -7.45 -27.09 -20.15
N ASN A 170 -6.31 -26.90 -19.50
CA ASN A 170 -6.16 -26.96 -18.05
C ASN A 170 -5.63 -25.62 -17.55
N SER A 171 -6.54 -24.67 -17.40
CA SER A 171 -6.21 -23.28 -17.14
C SER A 171 -6.04 -23.01 -15.65
N ASP A 172 -4.87 -22.56 -15.25
CA ASP A 172 -4.63 -21.97 -13.93
C ASP A 172 -4.77 -20.43 -14.01
N TRP A 173 -6.00 -19.96 -13.90
CA TRP A 173 -6.35 -18.54 -13.95
C TRP A 173 -5.64 -17.74 -12.87
N LEU A 174 -5.57 -18.30 -11.65
CA LEU A 174 -4.98 -17.61 -10.53
C LEU A 174 -3.46 -17.58 -10.63
N GLY A 175 -2.83 -18.68 -11.03
CA GLY A 175 -1.39 -18.75 -11.27
C GLY A 175 -0.93 -17.86 -12.42
N THR A 176 -1.76 -17.67 -13.45
CA THR A 176 -1.46 -16.74 -14.55
C THR A 176 -1.58 -15.27 -14.11
N LEU A 177 -2.50 -14.96 -13.22
CA LEU A 177 -2.72 -13.59 -12.73
C LEU A 177 -1.70 -13.17 -11.68
N LEU A 178 -1.19 -14.10 -10.89
CA LEU A 178 -0.35 -13.81 -9.73
C LEU A 178 1.11 -14.15 -10.00
N SER A 179 1.98 -13.21 -9.66
CA SER A 179 3.42 -13.45 -9.58
C SER A 179 3.74 -14.16 -8.26
N GLU A 180 4.67 -15.11 -8.28
CA GLU A 180 5.13 -15.80 -7.08
C GLU A 180 5.71 -14.83 -6.04
N ASN A 181 6.45 -13.83 -6.50
CA ASN A 181 7.14 -12.86 -5.66
C ASN A 181 7.03 -11.45 -6.24
N GLY A 182 6.80 -10.46 -5.38
CA GLY A 182 6.93 -9.05 -5.69
C GLY A 182 8.16 -8.46 -4.98
N LEU A 183 9.06 -7.84 -5.73
CA LEU A 183 10.22 -7.14 -5.19
C LEU A 183 9.78 -5.79 -4.60
N PHE A 184 10.37 -5.40 -3.49
CA PHE A 184 10.26 -4.03 -3.00
C PHE A 184 11.58 -3.54 -2.44
N ASN A 185 11.85 -2.26 -2.62
CA ASN A 185 13.03 -1.61 -2.08
C ASN A 185 12.71 -0.19 -1.58
N ASN A 186 13.53 0.29 -0.68
CA ASN A 186 13.48 1.65 -0.17
C ASN A 186 14.88 2.16 0.09
N HIS A 187 15.13 3.42 -0.30
CA HIS A 187 16.40 4.11 -0.12
C HIS A 187 16.13 5.50 0.44
N HIS A 188 16.60 5.77 1.64
CA HIS A 188 16.46 7.04 2.32
C HIS A 188 17.82 7.62 2.66
N LEU A 189 18.11 8.82 2.16
CA LEU A 189 19.31 9.58 2.47
C LEU A 189 18.91 10.85 3.21
N SER A 190 19.50 11.11 4.36
CA SER A 190 19.28 12.35 5.10
C SER A 190 20.57 13.05 5.46
N ILE A 191 20.55 14.37 5.40
CA ILE A 191 21.67 15.26 5.73
C ILE A 191 21.16 16.30 6.73
N LYS A 192 21.70 16.31 7.94
CA LYS A 192 21.29 17.22 9.01
C LYS A 192 22.49 17.92 9.59
N GLY A 193 22.34 19.18 9.98
CA GLY A 193 23.40 19.94 10.59
C GLY A 193 23.03 21.37 10.84
N GLY A 194 23.99 22.15 11.23
CA GLY A 194 23.85 23.59 11.37
C GLY A 194 24.73 24.20 12.43
N GLY A 195 24.73 25.52 12.48
CA GLY A 195 25.39 26.33 13.47
C GLY A 195 24.39 27.12 14.33
N ASP A 196 24.90 28.17 14.98
CA ASP A 196 24.06 29.00 15.84
C ASP A 196 22.99 29.79 15.09
N LYS A 197 23.26 30.14 13.83
CA LYS A 197 22.38 30.97 13.02
C LYS A 197 21.50 30.18 12.08
N VAL A 198 21.93 29.01 11.59
CA VAL A 198 21.18 28.21 10.61
C VAL A 198 21.28 26.76 10.97
N THR A 199 20.14 26.09 11.02
CA THR A 199 20.07 24.63 11.07
C THR A 199 19.26 24.12 9.88
N TYR A 200 19.63 22.94 9.37
CA TYR A 200 19.01 22.36 8.19
C TYR A 200 18.85 20.85 8.32
N SER A 201 17.81 20.35 7.68
CA SER A 201 17.58 18.93 7.45
C SER A 201 17.12 18.74 6.00
N LEU A 202 17.87 17.98 5.23
CA LEU A 202 17.55 17.59 3.86
C LEU A 202 17.32 16.09 3.86
N ALA A 203 16.28 15.64 3.16
CA ALA A 203 15.98 14.22 3.02
C ALA A 203 15.58 13.89 1.59
N PHE A 204 16.03 12.74 1.12
CA PHE A 204 15.72 12.15 -0.18
C PHE A 204 15.26 10.72 0.06
N ASN A 205 14.14 10.36 -0.50
CA ASN A 205 13.64 8.99 -0.43
C ASN A 205 13.23 8.51 -1.82
N TYR A 206 13.57 7.27 -2.11
CA TYR A 206 13.08 6.50 -3.25
C TYR A 206 12.50 5.19 -2.74
N HIS A 207 11.28 4.90 -3.13
CA HIS A 207 10.58 3.66 -2.83
C HIS A 207 10.04 3.05 -4.11
N ASP A 208 10.21 1.75 -4.28
CA ASP A 208 9.71 0.98 -5.40
C ASP A 208 9.13 -0.34 -4.89
N LYS A 209 7.96 -0.74 -5.40
CA LYS A 209 7.24 -1.93 -4.96
C LYS A 209 6.47 -2.56 -6.10
N ASP A 210 6.84 -3.79 -6.44
CA ASP A 210 6.05 -4.64 -7.33
C ASP A 210 4.87 -5.23 -6.56
N GLY A 211 3.72 -5.33 -7.23
CA GLY A 211 2.59 -6.08 -6.70
C GLY A 211 2.70 -7.58 -6.97
N LEU A 212 1.84 -8.34 -6.33
CA LEU A 212 1.69 -9.77 -6.61
C LEU A 212 0.80 -10.05 -7.82
N ILE A 213 -0.01 -9.09 -8.25
CA ILE A 213 -0.77 -9.19 -9.50
C ILE A 213 0.11 -8.68 -10.63
N VAL A 214 0.17 -9.41 -11.73
CA VAL A 214 0.96 -9.03 -12.91
C VAL A 214 0.61 -7.63 -13.39
N ASN A 215 1.61 -6.89 -13.88
CA ASN A 215 1.49 -5.50 -14.32
C ASN A 215 1.00 -4.53 -13.22
N THR A 216 1.38 -4.80 -11.98
CA THR A 216 1.18 -3.84 -10.88
C THR A 216 2.52 -3.43 -10.29
N ASN A 217 2.75 -2.12 -10.23
CA ASN A 217 3.96 -1.52 -9.64
C ASN A 217 3.61 -0.15 -9.06
N TYR A 218 4.33 0.24 -8.05
CA TYR A 218 4.28 1.58 -7.47
C TYR A 218 5.68 2.06 -7.15
N ASN A 219 6.05 3.22 -7.71
CA ASN A 219 7.26 3.91 -7.30
C ASN A 219 6.98 5.32 -6.82
N LYS A 220 7.80 5.78 -5.88
CA LYS A 220 7.64 7.07 -5.24
C LYS A 220 9.01 7.69 -4.95
N PHE A 221 9.14 8.95 -5.28
CA PHE A 221 10.30 9.78 -4.98
C PHE A 221 9.87 10.96 -4.13
N ASN A 222 10.55 11.20 -3.00
CA ASN A 222 10.31 12.32 -2.11
C ASN A 222 11.59 13.13 -1.89
N VAL A 223 11.45 14.45 -1.84
CA VAL A 223 12.48 15.37 -1.37
C VAL A 223 11.87 16.26 -0.31
N ARG A 224 12.57 16.43 0.80
CA ARG A 224 12.19 17.33 1.88
C ARG A 224 13.37 18.20 2.30
N ALA A 225 13.09 19.47 2.57
CA ALA A 225 14.06 20.41 3.10
C ALA A 225 13.42 21.25 4.21
N ASN A 226 13.98 21.16 5.41
CA ASN A 226 13.59 21.96 6.57
C ASN A 226 14.78 22.84 6.97
N ILE A 227 14.60 24.15 6.96
CA ILE A 227 15.65 25.13 7.24
C ILE A 227 15.11 26.11 8.26
N ASP A 228 15.84 26.28 9.36
CA ASP A 228 15.61 27.29 10.37
C ASP A 228 16.77 28.27 10.37
N ALA A 229 16.52 29.54 10.10
CA ALA A 229 17.53 30.58 10.08
C ALA A 229 17.21 31.71 11.06
N GLN A 230 18.09 31.94 12.02
CA GLN A 230 18.02 33.10 12.92
C GLN A 230 18.74 34.28 12.26
N ILE A 231 17.97 35.15 11.62
CA ILE A 231 18.53 36.30 10.87
C ILE A 231 19.13 37.32 11.85
N ASN A 232 18.41 37.62 12.92
CA ASN A 232 18.85 38.44 14.02
C ASN A 232 18.08 38.06 15.30
N SER A 233 18.30 38.81 16.42
CA SER A 233 17.64 38.49 17.70
C SER A 233 16.11 38.58 17.69
N ARG A 234 15.51 39.22 16.68
CA ARG A 234 14.08 39.45 16.56
C ARG A 234 13.43 38.73 15.38
N LEU A 235 14.22 38.26 14.42
CA LEU A 235 13.70 37.65 13.18
C LEU A 235 14.25 36.24 12.99
N LYS A 236 13.34 35.30 12.96
CA LYS A 236 13.59 33.90 12.61
C LYS A 236 12.83 33.55 11.32
N LEU A 237 13.51 32.94 10.37
CA LEU A 237 12.89 32.33 9.16
C LEU A 237 12.87 30.83 9.33
N THR A 238 11.68 30.26 9.20
CA THR A 238 11.47 28.79 9.14
C THR A 238 10.91 28.44 7.78
N THR A 239 11.55 27.53 7.06
CA THR A 239 11.13 27.07 5.75
C THR A 239 11.00 25.55 5.77
N ASN A 240 9.82 25.04 5.41
CA ASN A 240 9.54 23.63 5.24
C ASN A 240 9.09 23.42 3.80
N MET A 241 9.88 22.72 3.01
CA MET A 241 9.58 22.39 1.62
C MET A 241 9.50 20.87 1.47
N ALA A 242 8.51 20.40 0.74
CA ALA A 242 8.39 19.00 0.38
C ALA A 242 7.87 18.88 -1.04
N VAL A 243 8.48 18.00 -1.81
CA VAL A 243 8.03 17.61 -3.14
C VAL A 243 8.02 16.09 -3.19
N TYR A 244 6.98 15.52 -3.75
CA TYR A 244 6.95 14.09 -4.06
C TYR A 244 6.35 13.85 -5.44
N ARG A 245 6.79 12.77 -6.05
CA ARG A 245 6.21 12.23 -7.27
C ARG A 245 6.00 10.74 -7.08
N SER A 246 4.82 10.27 -7.44
CA SER A 246 4.53 8.83 -7.44
C SER A 246 3.93 8.42 -8.78
N ASN A 247 4.28 7.21 -9.22
CA ASN A 247 3.66 6.57 -10.37
C ASN A 247 3.12 5.22 -9.91
N MET A 248 1.93 4.90 -10.38
CA MET A 248 1.28 3.62 -10.12
C MET A 248 0.91 3.00 -11.46
N THR A 249 1.34 1.78 -11.66
CA THR A 249 0.93 0.94 -12.80
C THR A 249 -0.09 -0.05 -12.29
N ALA A 250 -1.20 -0.17 -13.00
CA ALA A 250 -2.25 -1.13 -12.68
C ALA A 250 -2.94 -1.60 -13.97
N PRO A 251 -3.47 -2.81 -14.00
CA PRO A 251 -4.24 -3.32 -15.13
C PRO A 251 -5.48 -2.46 -15.41
N ALA A 252 -5.77 -2.21 -16.68
CA ALA A 252 -6.89 -1.37 -17.10
C ALA A 252 -8.25 -1.89 -16.61
N ALA A 253 -8.42 -3.22 -16.54
CA ALA A 253 -9.65 -3.85 -16.04
C ALA A 253 -9.87 -3.66 -14.52
N GLY A 254 -8.87 -3.19 -13.80
CA GLY A 254 -8.87 -3.08 -12.34
C GLY A 254 -8.64 -4.42 -11.64
N ILE A 255 -7.90 -4.38 -10.54
CA ILE A 255 -7.49 -5.58 -9.78
C ILE A 255 -8.69 -6.38 -9.27
N SER A 256 -9.71 -5.69 -8.75
CA SER A 256 -10.92 -6.34 -8.21
C SER A 256 -11.64 -7.18 -9.26
N ASN A 257 -11.75 -6.68 -10.48
CA ASN A 257 -12.38 -7.40 -11.59
C ASN A 257 -11.53 -8.59 -12.02
N LEU A 258 -10.21 -8.41 -12.17
CA LEU A 258 -9.31 -9.51 -12.53
C LEU A 258 -9.35 -10.65 -11.50
N MET A 259 -9.29 -10.32 -10.22
CA MET A 259 -9.44 -11.33 -9.15
C MET A 259 -10.80 -11.99 -9.20
N HIS A 260 -11.88 -11.22 -9.44
CA HIS A 260 -13.22 -11.78 -9.58
C HIS A 260 -13.30 -12.79 -10.72
N TYR A 261 -12.73 -12.49 -11.89
CA TYR A 261 -12.65 -13.43 -13.00
C TYR A 261 -11.81 -14.65 -12.64
N ALA A 262 -10.60 -14.46 -12.10
CA ALA A 262 -9.72 -15.57 -11.74
C ALA A 262 -10.33 -16.56 -10.73
N PHE A 263 -11.24 -16.08 -9.86
CA PHE A 263 -11.96 -16.92 -8.90
C PHE A 263 -13.22 -17.59 -9.45
N ARG A 264 -13.77 -17.10 -10.55
CA ARG A 264 -15.05 -17.61 -11.11
C ARG A 264 -14.89 -18.42 -12.38
N GLU A 265 -13.82 -18.15 -13.12
CA GLU A 265 -13.56 -18.91 -14.33
C GLU A 265 -13.18 -20.34 -14.02
N THR A 266 -13.60 -21.23 -14.91
CA THR A 266 -13.37 -22.67 -14.76
C THR A 266 -12.06 -23.10 -15.42
N PRO A 267 -11.41 -24.15 -14.96
CA PRO A 267 -10.16 -24.62 -15.53
C PRO A 267 -10.33 -25.15 -16.97
N VAL A 268 -11.56 -25.42 -17.40
CA VAL A 268 -11.89 -25.86 -18.76
C VAL A 268 -12.13 -24.72 -19.74
N THR A 269 -12.00 -23.46 -19.29
CA THR A 269 -12.05 -22.26 -20.12
C THR A 269 -10.62 -21.85 -20.50
N PRO A 270 -10.28 -21.68 -21.79
CA PRO A 270 -8.93 -21.31 -22.19
C PRO A 270 -8.59 -19.86 -21.79
N ILE A 271 -7.37 -19.61 -21.30
CA ILE A 271 -6.85 -18.27 -21.05
C ILE A 271 -6.45 -17.61 -22.38
N GLN A 272 -5.87 -18.39 -23.27
CA GLN A 272 -5.45 -17.96 -24.60
C GLN A 272 -5.56 -19.14 -25.55
N LEU A 273 -6.00 -18.89 -26.76
CA LEU A 273 -5.95 -19.87 -27.84
C LEU A 273 -4.56 -19.81 -28.50
N SER A 274 -3.98 -20.94 -28.84
CA SER A 274 -2.66 -21.07 -29.49
C SER A 274 -2.69 -20.62 -30.96
#